data_ad510ab83ab0c3f9bc57e792f5cea35a
#
_entry.id   ad510ab83ab0c3f9bc57e792f5cea35a
#
_cell.length_a   1.000
_cell.length_b   1.000
_cell.length_c   1.000
_cell.angle_alpha   90.00
_cell.angle_beta   90.00
_cell.angle_gamma   90.00
#
_symmetry.space_group_name_H-M   'P 1'
#
loop_
_entity.id
_entity.type
_entity.pdbx_description
1 polymer ?
#
loop_
_entity_poly.entity_id
_entity_poly.type
_entity_poly.pdbx_seq_one_letter_code
_entity_poly.pdbx_strand_id
1 'polypeptide(L)'
;MLKKENLTEEERSKYIGILDQKANRLKILIEDLFEVSKATSKAITLNIVDVDIVSLLRQVKLELQDKIDATDLIFRWQLPEEKIVLPLDSQRTYRVFENLIVNITKYAMPHSRAYITMENTENHVKITMKNISATELDLNPSEITERFVRGDASRNTEGSGLGLAIAKSFTELQGGRLEISTDADLFTVEITFLK
;
A
#
# COMPACT_ATOMS: atom_id res chain seq x y z
N MET A 1 25.80 21.39 -1.39
CA MET A 1 25.94 21.31 -2.85
C MET A 1 25.48 22.58 -3.58
N LEU A 2 24.41 23.26 -3.18
CA LEU A 2 23.95 24.54 -3.74
C LEU A 2 24.82 25.77 -3.41
N LYS A 3 25.91 25.61 -2.64
CA LYS A 3 26.84 26.66 -2.29
C LYS A 3 28.04 26.83 -3.25
N LYS A 4 28.02 26.12 -4.40
CA LYS A 4 29.01 26.37 -5.47
C LYS A 4 28.57 27.59 -6.28
N GLU A 5 29.37 28.64 -6.26
CA GLU A 5 29.08 29.93 -6.92
C GLU A 5 29.01 29.91 -8.45
N ASN A 6 29.32 28.79 -9.11
CA ASN A 6 29.33 28.65 -10.57
C ASN A 6 28.65 27.36 -11.03
N LEU A 7 27.35 27.22 -10.81
CA LEU A 7 26.56 26.18 -11.42
C LEU A 7 26.11 26.60 -12.84
N THR A 8 26.25 25.71 -13.82
CA THR A 8 25.62 25.92 -15.11
C THR A 8 24.10 25.90 -15.00
N GLU A 9 23.38 26.49 -15.96
CA GLU A 9 21.90 26.46 -15.97
C GLU A 9 21.36 25.02 -15.98
N GLU A 10 22.06 24.11 -16.66
CA GLU A 10 21.70 22.68 -16.73
C GLU A 10 21.87 21.99 -15.36
N GLU A 11 22.98 22.24 -14.66
CA GLU A 11 23.20 21.75 -13.29
C GLU A 11 22.18 22.33 -12.31
N ARG A 12 21.85 23.62 -12.44
CA ARG A 12 20.83 24.29 -11.64
C ARG A 12 19.47 23.66 -11.82
N SER A 13 19.02 23.45 -13.07
CA SER A 13 17.76 22.80 -13.40
C SER A 13 17.68 21.38 -12.85
N LYS A 14 18.77 20.60 -12.99
CA LYS A 14 18.87 19.26 -12.41
C LYS A 14 18.73 19.26 -10.87
N TYR A 15 19.41 20.19 -10.18
CA TYR A 15 19.30 20.26 -8.72
C TYR A 15 17.93 20.74 -8.25
N ILE A 16 17.29 21.66 -8.97
CA ILE A 16 15.91 22.09 -8.70
C ILE A 16 14.97 20.89 -8.82
N GLY A 17 15.08 20.09 -9.88
CA GLY A 17 14.26 18.87 -10.04
C GLY A 17 14.47 17.87 -8.91
N ILE A 18 15.72 17.67 -8.46
CA ILE A 18 16.01 16.79 -7.31
C ILE A 18 15.39 17.36 -6.01
N LEU A 19 15.47 18.67 -5.81
CA LEU A 19 14.89 19.31 -4.62
C LEU A 19 13.37 19.20 -4.61
N ASP A 20 12.71 19.45 -5.74
CA ASP A 20 11.27 19.31 -5.89
C ASP A 20 10.83 17.88 -5.59
N GLN A 21 11.50 16.89 -6.17
CA GLN A 21 11.24 15.48 -5.88
C GLN A 21 11.39 15.15 -4.38
N LYS A 22 12.44 15.65 -3.72
CA LYS A 22 12.66 15.42 -2.28
C LYS A 22 11.65 16.16 -1.41
N ALA A 23 11.24 17.37 -1.78
CA ALA A 23 10.21 18.15 -1.09
C ALA A 23 8.83 17.44 -1.19
N ASN A 24 8.45 16.99 -2.37
CA ASN A 24 7.22 16.24 -2.59
C ASN A 24 7.22 14.91 -1.79
N ARG A 25 8.36 14.21 -1.76
CA ARG A 25 8.50 13.02 -0.94
C ARG A 25 8.32 13.31 0.55
N LEU A 26 8.94 14.39 1.06
CA LEU A 26 8.80 14.78 2.45
C LEU A 26 7.35 15.15 2.80
N LYS A 27 6.65 15.84 1.91
CA LYS A 27 5.22 16.14 2.06
C LYS A 27 4.40 14.85 2.24
N ILE A 28 4.56 13.86 1.35
CA ILE A 28 3.86 12.57 1.44
C ILE A 28 4.19 11.86 2.76
N LEU A 29 5.47 11.87 3.18
CA LEU A 29 5.88 11.26 4.46
C LEU A 29 5.18 11.91 5.67
N ILE A 30 5.05 13.23 5.67
CA ILE A 30 4.37 13.97 6.73
C ILE A 30 2.87 13.64 6.73
N GLU A 31 2.23 13.64 5.57
CA GLU A 31 0.81 13.28 5.41
C GLU A 31 0.55 11.86 5.91
N ASP A 32 1.35 10.88 5.47
CA ASP A 32 1.27 9.49 5.90
C ASP A 32 1.46 9.34 7.42
N LEU A 33 2.43 10.05 8.00
CA LEU A 33 2.68 10.04 9.44
C LEU A 33 1.48 10.58 10.24
N PHE A 34 0.88 11.68 9.77
CA PHE A 34 -0.32 12.24 10.38
C PHE A 34 -1.50 11.27 10.28
N GLU A 35 -1.69 10.60 9.15
CA GLU A 35 -2.75 9.60 8.98
C GLU A 35 -2.58 8.44 9.98
N VAL A 36 -1.39 7.86 10.09
CA VAL A 36 -1.12 6.77 11.05
C VAL A 36 -1.28 7.26 12.50
N SER A 37 -0.78 8.45 12.82
CA SER A 37 -0.90 9.01 14.17
C SER A 37 -2.36 9.22 14.58
N LYS A 38 -3.17 9.79 13.70
CA LYS A 38 -4.61 9.99 13.93
C LYS A 38 -5.37 8.66 14.00
N ALA A 39 -5.04 7.68 13.16
CA ALA A 39 -5.68 6.37 13.20
C ALA A 39 -5.38 5.64 14.52
N THR A 40 -4.13 5.66 14.98
CA THR A 40 -3.71 5.03 16.24
C THR A 40 -4.32 5.69 17.47
N SER A 41 -4.47 7.02 17.46
CA SER A 41 -5.10 7.76 18.57
C SER A 41 -6.64 7.68 18.57
N LYS A 42 -7.24 6.95 17.62
CA LYS A 42 -8.70 6.90 17.39
C LYS A 42 -9.33 8.30 17.23
N ALA A 43 -8.54 9.28 16.81
CA ALA A 43 -8.99 10.65 16.60
C ALA A 43 -9.64 10.86 15.21
N ILE A 44 -9.71 9.80 14.39
CA ILE A 44 -10.38 9.83 13.09
C ILE A 44 -11.85 9.52 13.30
N THR A 45 -12.72 10.43 12.87
CA THR A 45 -14.14 10.13 12.68
C THR A 45 -14.29 9.41 11.34
N LEU A 46 -14.80 8.17 11.39
CA LEU A 46 -15.10 7.39 10.19
C LEU A 46 -16.42 7.83 9.59
N ASN A 47 -16.47 7.91 8.27
CA ASN A 47 -17.69 8.06 7.49
C ASN A 47 -18.16 6.69 7.00
N ILE A 48 -18.80 5.94 7.89
CA ILE A 48 -19.29 4.59 7.58
C ILE A 48 -20.55 4.67 6.72
N VAL A 49 -20.47 4.08 5.54
CA VAL A 49 -21.56 3.97 4.57
C VAL A 49 -21.58 2.56 3.96
N ASP A 50 -22.65 2.23 3.27
CA ASP A 50 -22.74 0.97 2.51
C ASP A 50 -21.80 1.03 1.30
N VAL A 51 -20.68 0.29 1.34
CA VAL A 51 -19.67 0.24 0.30
C VAL A 51 -19.70 -1.11 -0.41
N ASP A 52 -19.85 -1.08 -1.74
CA ASP A 52 -19.56 -2.25 -2.57
C ASP A 52 -18.04 -2.43 -2.69
N ILE A 53 -17.49 -3.33 -1.88
CA ILE A 53 -16.05 -3.52 -1.77
C ILE A 53 -15.43 -4.13 -3.04
N VAL A 54 -16.20 -4.87 -3.83
CA VAL A 54 -15.76 -5.42 -5.13
C VAL A 54 -15.56 -4.30 -6.14
N SER A 55 -16.56 -3.41 -6.25
CA SER A 55 -16.50 -2.24 -7.13
C SER A 55 -15.39 -1.28 -6.71
N LEU A 56 -15.20 -1.07 -5.40
CA LEU A 56 -14.13 -0.22 -4.88
C LEU A 56 -12.74 -0.79 -5.25
N LEU A 57 -12.50 -2.09 -5.08
CA LEU A 57 -11.23 -2.70 -5.45
C LEU A 57 -10.99 -2.66 -6.97
N ARG A 58 -12.04 -2.82 -7.79
CA ARG A 58 -11.96 -2.65 -9.25
C ARG A 58 -11.62 -1.20 -9.63
N GLN A 59 -12.17 -0.22 -8.93
CA GLN A 59 -11.84 1.19 -9.12
C GLN A 59 -10.35 1.46 -8.82
N VAL A 60 -9.85 0.99 -7.68
CA VAL A 60 -8.42 1.13 -7.32
C VAL A 60 -7.51 0.50 -8.38
N LYS A 61 -7.87 -0.71 -8.86
CA LYS A 61 -7.17 -1.37 -9.96
C LYS A 61 -7.09 -0.48 -11.19
N LEU A 62 -8.21 0.11 -11.61
CA LEU A 62 -8.28 0.97 -12.80
C LEU A 62 -7.44 2.24 -12.64
N GLU A 63 -7.53 2.90 -11.48
CA GLU A 63 -6.78 4.13 -11.21
C GLU A 63 -5.27 3.90 -11.08
N LEU A 64 -4.86 2.69 -10.68
CA LEU A 64 -3.44 2.31 -10.62
C LEU A 64 -2.93 1.59 -11.87
N GLN A 65 -3.75 1.48 -12.93
CA GLN A 65 -3.39 0.69 -14.12
C GLN A 65 -2.05 1.12 -14.72
N ASP A 66 -1.81 2.43 -14.88
CA ASP A 66 -0.54 2.94 -15.43
C ASP A 66 0.67 2.55 -14.57
N LYS A 67 0.51 2.53 -13.23
CA LYS A 67 1.58 2.08 -12.32
C LYS A 67 1.80 0.58 -12.39
N ILE A 68 0.74 -0.20 -12.58
CA ILE A 68 0.79 -1.64 -12.76
C ILE A 68 1.48 -1.98 -14.07
N ASP A 69 1.08 -1.32 -15.16
CA ASP A 69 1.61 -1.55 -16.52
C ASP A 69 3.07 -1.10 -16.66
N ALA A 70 3.51 -0.15 -15.83
CA ALA A 70 4.90 0.25 -15.75
C ALA A 70 5.82 -0.80 -15.09
N THR A 71 5.26 -1.88 -14.56
CA THR A 71 6.01 -3.00 -13.96
C THR A 71 6.03 -4.21 -14.88
N ASP A 72 7.04 -5.06 -14.75
CA ASP A 72 7.11 -6.37 -15.44
C ASP A 72 6.31 -7.47 -14.69
N LEU A 73 5.30 -7.09 -13.87
CA LEU A 73 4.51 -8.01 -13.08
C LEU A 73 3.26 -8.48 -13.81
N ILE A 74 2.88 -9.73 -13.60
CA ILE A 74 1.64 -10.29 -14.11
C ILE A 74 0.62 -10.33 -12.97
N PHE A 75 -0.30 -9.36 -12.92
CA PHE A 75 -1.37 -9.34 -11.94
C PHE A 75 -2.48 -10.33 -12.32
N ARG A 76 -2.87 -11.18 -11.37
CA ARG A 76 -3.97 -12.16 -11.47
C ARG A 76 -5.06 -11.79 -10.48
N TRP A 77 -6.19 -11.33 -11.01
CA TRP A 77 -7.35 -10.90 -10.25
C TRP A 77 -8.43 -11.99 -10.26
N GLN A 78 -8.84 -12.43 -9.07
CA GLN A 78 -9.96 -13.35 -8.88
C GLN A 78 -10.95 -12.69 -7.91
N LEU A 79 -11.83 -11.88 -8.46
CA LEU A 79 -12.84 -11.11 -7.74
C LEU A 79 -14.21 -11.65 -8.07
N PRO A 80 -15.14 -11.71 -7.09
CA PRO A 80 -16.53 -12.06 -7.35
C PRO A 80 -17.16 -11.17 -8.42
N GLU A 81 -18.08 -11.73 -9.20
CA GLU A 81 -18.87 -10.93 -10.12
C GLU A 81 -19.97 -10.16 -9.39
N GLU A 82 -20.50 -10.77 -8.34
CA GLU A 82 -21.56 -10.22 -7.52
C GLU A 82 -21.05 -9.10 -6.61
N LYS A 83 -21.92 -8.15 -6.36
CA LYS A 83 -21.75 -7.05 -5.44
C LYS A 83 -21.66 -7.56 -3.99
N ILE A 84 -20.68 -7.08 -3.24
CA ILE A 84 -20.54 -7.34 -1.80
C ILE A 84 -20.56 -6.00 -1.07
N VAL A 85 -21.60 -5.78 -0.28
CA VAL A 85 -21.78 -4.54 0.47
C VAL A 85 -21.38 -4.73 1.92
N LEU A 86 -20.52 -3.84 2.41
CA LEU A 86 -20.08 -3.79 3.81
C LEU A 86 -20.20 -2.36 4.34
N PRO A 87 -20.49 -2.18 5.65
CA PRO A 87 -20.49 -0.86 6.30
C PRO A 87 -19.04 -0.42 6.54
N LEU A 88 -18.49 0.37 5.63
CA LEU A 88 -17.08 0.80 5.64
C LEU A 88 -16.97 2.30 5.33
N ASP A 89 -15.80 2.88 5.65
CA ASP A 89 -15.39 4.18 5.14
C ASP A 89 -14.71 3.98 3.77
N SER A 90 -15.38 4.42 2.71
CA SER A 90 -14.92 4.19 1.33
C SER A 90 -13.54 4.80 1.06
N GLN A 91 -13.24 5.99 1.60
CA GLN A 91 -11.96 6.66 1.40
C GLN A 91 -10.82 5.91 2.13
N ARG A 92 -11.07 5.46 3.35
CA ARG A 92 -10.07 4.70 4.12
C ARG A 92 -9.84 3.32 3.53
N THR A 93 -10.89 2.66 3.07
CA THR A 93 -10.78 1.35 2.39
C THR A 93 -10.06 1.49 1.04
N TYR A 94 -10.33 2.56 0.29
CA TYR A 94 -9.56 2.89 -0.92
C TYR A 94 -8.06 2.99 -0.61
N ARG A 95 -7.68 3.76 0.42
CA ARG A 95 -6.27 3.92 0.84
C ARG A 95 -5.63 2.60 1.29
N VAL A 96 -6.38 1.69 1.90
CA VAL A 96 -5.89 0.34 2.23
C VAL A 96 -5.48 -0.38 0.95
N PHE A 97 -6.37 -0.47 -0.04
CA PHE A 97 -6.09 -1.17 -1.29
C PHE A 97 -4.98 -0.50 -2.11
N GLU A 98 -5.00 0.83 -2.21
CA GLU A 98 -3.95 1.60 -2.88
C GLU A 98 -2.57 1.30 -2.29
N ASN A 99 -2.42 1.38 -0.96
CA ASN A 99 -1.15 1.11 -0.29
C ASN A 99 -0.63 -0.31 -0.55
N LEU A 100 -1.53 -1.31 -0.52
CA LEU A 100 -1.15 -2.70 -0.75
C LEU A 100 -0.77 -2.98 -2.21
N ILE A 101 -1.51 -2.44 -3.19
CA ILE A 101 -1.19 -2.61 -4.61
C ILE A 101 0.11 -1.87 -4.94
N VAL A 102 0.30 -0.65 -4.45
CA VAL A 102 1.55 0.11 -4.61
C VAL A 102 2.72 -0.60 -3.93
N ASN A 103 2.50 -1.29 -2.80
CA ASN A 103 3.52 -2.12 -2.18
C ASN A 103 3.96 -3.25 -3.14
N ILE A 104 3.02 -3.98 -3.72
CA ILE A 104 3.32 -5.03 -4.71
C ILE A 104 4.14 -4.47 -5.88
N THR A 105 3.73 -3.34 -6.47
CA THR A 105 4.46 -2.75 -7.62
C THR A 105 5.90 -2.36 -7.29
N LYS A 106 6.21 -2.09 -6.03
CA LYS A 106 7.55 -1.65 -5.59
C LYS A 106 8.46 -2.79 -5.15
N TYR A 107 7.91 -3.84 -4.56
CA TYR A 107 8.70 -4.83 -3.84
C TYR A 107 8.58 -6.25 -4.40
N ALA A 108 7.65 -6.49 -5.32
CA ALA A 108 7.56 -7.79 -5.96
C ALA A 108 8.72 -8.02 -6.92
N MET A 109 9.14 -9.29 -7.04
CA MET A 109 10.18 -9.73 -7.95
C MET A 109 9.76 -9.46 -9.40
N PRO A 110 10.58 -8.76 -10.22
CA PRO A 110 10.28 -8.53 -11.64
C PRO A 110 9.98 -9.85 -12.37
N HIS A 111 9.11 -9.78 -13.37
CA HIS A 111 8.66 -10.93 -14.19
C HIS A 111 7.94 -12.03 -13.41
N SER A 112 7.54 -11.76 -12.15
CA SER A 112 6.76 -12.68 -11.34
C SER A 112 5.24 -12.40 -11.42
N ARG A 113 4.46 -13.16 -10.67
CA ARG A 113 3.00 -12.99 -10.58
C ARG A 113 2.60 -12.42 -9.24
N ALA A 114 1.63 -11.49 -9.28
CA ALA A 114 0.90 -11.04 -8.11
C ALA A 114 -0.54 -11.54 -8.17
N TYR A 115 -1.05 -12.08 -7.08
CA TYR A 115 -2.40 -12.64 -7.00
C TYR A 115 -3.24 -11.81 -6.04
N ILE A 116 -4.39 -11.36 -6.51
CA ILE A 116 -5.38 -10.65 -5.71
C ILE A 116 -6.69 -11.44 -5.79
N THR A 117 -7.11 -11.98 -4.66
CA THR A 117 -8.32 -12.79 -4.57
C THR A 117 -9.27 -12.19 -3.53
N MET A 118 -10.57 -12.35 -3.75
CA MET A 118 -11.60 -11.99 -2.78
C MET A 118 -12.56 -13.15 -2.61
N GLU A 119 -12.73 -13.58 -1.37
CA GLU A 119 -13.64 -14.65 -0.98
C GLU A 119 -14.76 -14.05 -0.12
N ASN A 120 -15.99 -14.49 -0.42
CA ASN A 120 -17.20 -14.06 0.30
C ASN A 120 -17.84 -15.28 0.95
N THR A 121 -17.84 -15.32 2.27
CA THR A 121 -18.51 -16.36 3.06
C THR A 121 -19.74 -15.79 3.77
N GLU A 122 -20.45 -16.62 4.51
CA GLU A 122 -21.61 -16.18 5.30
C GLU A 122 -21.22 -15.14 6.37
N ASN A 123 -20.06 -15.32 6.99
CA ASN A 123 -19.64 -14.56 8.17
C ASN A 123 -18.62 -13.47 7.89
N HIS A 124 -17.89 -13.53 6.78
CA HIS A 124 -16.82 -12.59 6.49
C HIS A 124 -16.52 -12.47 4.98
N VAL A 125 -15.88 -11.37 4.66
CA VAL A 125 -15.22 -11.13 3.37
C VAL A 125 -13.72 -11.13 3.60
N LYS A 126 -13.00 -11.97 2.84
CA LYS A 126 -11.55 -12.08 2.92
C LYS A 126 -10.92 -11.64 1.60
N ILE A 127 -9.99 -10.72 1.67
CA ILE A 127 -9.19 -10.27 0.53
C ILE A 127 -7.74 -10.74 0.79
N THR A 128 -7.18 -11.47 -0.17
CA THR A 128 -5.80 -11.95 -0.10
C THR A 128 -4.98 -11.39 -1.24
N MET A 129 -3.84 -10.82 -0.94
CA MET A 129 -2.86 -10.32 -1.89
C MET A 129 -1.53 -11.03 -1.68
N LYS A 130 -1.00 -11.65 -2.75
CA LYS A 130 0.25 -12.45 -2.70
C LYS A 130 1.20 -12.04 -3.80
N ASN A 131 2.47 -11.97 -3.49
CA ASN A 131 3.54 -11.77 -4.47
C ASN A 131 4.84 -12.41 -3.98
N ILE A 132 5.73 -12.72 -4.91
CA ILE A 132 7.12 -13.06 -4.59
C ILE A 132 7.87 -11.76 -4.32
N SER A 133 8.61 -11.69 -3.22
CA SER A 133 9.45 -10.54 -2.88
C SER A 133 10.72 -10.52 -3.74
N ALA A 134 11.17 -9.32 -4.13
CA ALA A 134 12.45 -9.16 -4.83
C ALA A 134 13.67 -9.36 -3.92
N THR A 135 13.45 -9.40 -2.61
CA THR A 135 14.51 -9.58 -1.58
C THR A 135 14.05 -10.59 -0.56
N GLU A 136 15.00 -11.27 0.06
CA GLU A 136 14.70 -12.15 1.20
C GLU A 136 13.99 -11.41 2.31
N LEU A 137 13.03 -12.06 2.94
CA LEU A 137 12.18 -11.52 3.98
C LEU A 137 12.60 -12.06 5.34
N ASP A 138 13.75 -11.59 5.84
CA ASP A 138 14.32 -12.00 7.12
C ASP A 138 13.63 -11.36 8.34
N LEU A 139 12.60 -10.51 8.10
CA LEU A 139 11.88 -9.81 9.15
C LEU A 139 10.70 -10.64 9.64
N ASN A 140 10.46 -10.63 10.95
CA ASN A 140 9.24 -11.16 11.51
C ASN A 140 8.01 -10.39 10.94
N PRO A 141 6.91 -11.08 10.61
CA PRO A 141 5.70 -10.44 10.07
C PRO A 141 5.17 -9.29 10.93
N SER A 142 5.35 -9.35 12.26
CA SER A 142 4.98 -8.28 13.20
C SER A 142 5.83 -7.02 12.99
N GLU A 143 7.12 -7.17 12.68
CA GLU A 143 8.04 -6.06 12.45
C GLU A 143 7.74 -5.36 11.13
N ILE A 144 7.31 -6.09 10.11
CA ILE A 144 6.97 -5.54 8.77
C ILE A 144 5.84 -4.51 8.84
N THR A 145 4.92 -4.64 9.81
CA THR A 145 3.82 -3.67 10.02
C THR A 145 4.18 -2.53 10.96
N GLU A 146 5.35 -2.56 11.59
CA GLU A 146 5.81 -1.44 12.40
C GLU A 146 6.13 -0.22 11.56
N ARG A 147 6.07 0.95 12.20
CA ARG A 147 6.29 2.22 11.50
C ARG A 147 7.74 2.32 11.05
N PHE A 148 7.95 2.77 9.82
CA PHE A 148 9.27 3.01 9.24
C PHE A 148 10.17 1.77 9.07
N VAL A 149 9.64 0.55 9.27
CA VAL A 149 10.41 -0.66 8.99
C VAL A 149 10.54 -0.83 7.48
N ARG A 150 11.78 -0.89 7.04
CA ARG A 150 12.17 -1.14 5.66
C ARG A 150 13.28 -2.18 5.71
N GLY A 151 13.13 -3.27 4.96
CA GLY A 151 14.23 -4.22 4.77
C GLY A 151 15.49 -3.49 4.25
N ASP A 152 16.66 -3.95 4.61
CA ASP A 152 17.93 -3.27 4.27
C ASP A 152 18.08 -3.01 2.78
N ALA A 153 17.63 -3.93 1.92
CA ALA A 153 17.65 -3.78 0.46
C ALA A 153 16.66 -2.72 -0.07
N SER A 154 15.60 -2.38 0.67
CA SER A 154 14.58 -1.40 0.25
C SER A 154 14.89 0.05 0.64
N ARG A 155 16.03 0.30 1.30
CA ARG A 155 16.43 1.66 1.71
C ARG A 155 16.61 2.63 0.53
N ASN A 156 16.92 2.11 -0.65
CA ASN A 156 17.11 2.89 -1.87
C ASN A 156 15.84 3.03 -2.73
N THR A 157 14.74 2.35 -2.41
CA THR A 157 13.48 2.46 -3.15
C THR A 157 12.65 3.67 -2.69
N GLU A 158 11.89 4.29 -3.58
CA GLU A 158 10.97 5.38 -3.23
C GLU A 158 9.80 4.84 -2.40
N GLY A 159 9.61 5.40 -1.19
CA GLY A 159 8.47 5.06 -0.34
C GLY A 159 8.64 5.60 1.08
N SER A 160 7.52 5.77 1.79
CA SER A 160 7.49 6.24 3.18
C SER A 160 7.89 5.14 4.17
N GLY A 161 7.71 3.87 3.81
CA GLY A 161 7.76 2.76 4.75
C GLY A 161 6.53 2.69 5.69
N LEU A 162 5.51 3.52 5.43
CA LEU A 162 4.31 3.62 6.25
C LEU A 162 3.08 2.96 5.61
N GLY A 163 3.14 2.58 4.32
CA GLY A 163 1.99 2.09 3.58
C GLY A 163 1.31 0.87 4.22
N LEU A 164 2.09 -0.11 4.71
CA LEU A 164 1.54 -1.28 5.40
C LEU A 164 0.96 -0.91 6.78
N ALA A 165 1.61 0.00 7.51
CA ALA A 165 1.10 0.49 8.79
C ALA A 165 -0.21 1.27 8.61
N ILE A 166 -0.34 2.08 7.54
CA ILE A 166 -1.56 2.78 7.16
C ILE A 166 -2.66 1.76 6.83
N ALA A 167 -2.37 0.79 5.97
CA ALA A 167 -3.31 -0.24 5.57
C ALA A 167 -3.84 -1.01 6.78
N LYS A 168 -2.95 -1.44 7.69
CA LYS A 168 -3.32 -2.12 8.92
C LYS A 168 -4.19 -1.24 9.82
N SER A 169 -3.74 -0.02 10.11
CA SER A 169 -4.46 0.91 11.00
C SER A 169 -5.87 1.23 10.48
N PHE A 170 -6.04 1.47 9.17
CA PHE A 170 -7.35 1.77 8.60
C PHE A 170 -8.26 0.53 8.51
N THR A 171 -7.70 -0.64 8.32
CA THR A 171 -8.47 -1.89 8.39
C THR A 171 -9.00 -2.12 9.81
N GLU A 172 -8.12 -2.04 10.82
CA GLU A 172 -8.47 -2.27 12.22
C GLU A 172 -9.42 -1.20 12.77
N LEU A 173 -9.26 0.07 12.36
CA LEU A 173 -10.15 1.16 12.76
C LEU A 173 -11.61 0.92 12.31
N GLN A 174 -11.80 0.21 11.20
CA GLN A 174 -13.10 -0.17 10.65
C GLN A 174 -13.61 -1.54 11.14
N GLY A 175 -12.98 -2.11 12.18
CA GLY A 175 -13.36 -3.41 12.74
C GLY A 175 -12.88 -4.62 11.94
N GLY A 176 -12.08 -4.42 10.90
CA GLY A 176 -11.44 -5.49 10.14
C GLY A 176 -10.13 -5.95 10.79
N ARG A 177 -9.54 -6.99 10.21
CA ARG A 177 -8.22 -7.52 10.58
C ARG A 177 -7.31 -7.58 9.37
N LEU A 178 -6.07 -7.11 9.51
CA LEU A 178 -5.04 -7.24 8.49
C LEU A 178 -3.89 -8.09 9.06
N GLU A 179 -3.58 -9.17 8.37
CA GLU A 179 -2.49 -10.08 8.73
C GLU A 179 -1.48 -10.15 7.60
N ILE A 180 -0.22 -10.25 7.97
CA ILE A 180 0.90 -10.45 7.05
C ILE A 180 1.55 -11.77 7.41
N SER A 181 1.85 -12.56 6.39
CA SER A 181 2.64 -13.76 6.52
C SER A 181 3.69 -13.84 5.42
N THR A 182 4.80 -14.48 5.73
CA THR A 182 5.89 -14.74 4.80
C THR A 182 6.20 -16.24 4.83
N ASP A 183 6.42 -16.81 3.65
CA ASP A 183 6.88 -18.18 3.48
C ASP A 183 8.01 -18.13 2.46
N ALA A 184 9.25 -18.20 2.95
CA ALA A 184 10.46 -17.89 2.20
C ALA A 184 10.35 -16.48 1.56
N ASP A 185 10.33 -16.38 0.23
CA ASP A 185 10.16 -15.14 -0.53
C ASP A 185 8.69 -14.81 -0.87
N LEU A 186 7.74 -15.69 -0.53
CA LEU A 186 6.31 -15.44 -0.72
C LEU A 186 5.79 -14.48 0.35
N PHE A 187 5.39 -13.29 -0.05
CA PHE A 187 4.74 -12.30 0.79
C PHE A 187 3.23 -12.37 0.63
N THR A 188 2.52 -12.47 1.73
CA THR A 188 1.05 -12.56 1.75
C THR A 188 0.46 -11.53 2.70
N VAL A 189 -0.53 -10.79 2.24
CA VAL A 189 -1.39 -9.93 3.06
C VAL A 189 -2.81 -10.45 2.98
N GLU A 190 -3.45 -10.62 4.13
CA GLU A 190 -4.85 -11.01 4.25
C GLU A 190 -5.63 -9.93 5.00
N ILE A 191 -6.73 -9.48 4.42
CA ILE A 191 -7.68 -8.57 5.04
C ILE A 191 -8.98 -9.33 5.27
N THR A 192 -9.53 -9.23 6.48
CA THR A 192 -10.82 -9.84 6.82
C THR A 192 -11.74 -8.79 7.41
N PHE A 193 -12.94 -8.67 6.86
CA PHE A 193 -14.05 -7.90 7.43
C PHE A 193 -15.18 -8.85 7.81
N LEU A 194 -15.70 -8.71 9.02
CA LEU A 194 -16.90 -9.43 9.47
C LEU A 194 -18.16 -8.78 8.87
N LYS A 195 -19.18 -9.59 8.63
CA LYS A 195 -20.50 -9.15 8.15
C LYS A 195 -21.45 -8.87 9.30
#